data_8e2bbd51d00ce1baa7c362714140e859
#
_entry.id   8e2bbd51d00ce1baa7c362714140e859
#
_cell.length_a   1.000
_cell.length_b   1.000
_cell.length_c   1.000
_cell.angle_alpha   90.00
_cell.angle_beta   90.00
_cell.angle_gamma   90.00
#
_symmetry.space_group_name_H-M   'P 1'
#
loop_
_entity.id
_entity.type
_entity.pdbx_description
1 polymer ?
#
loop_
_entity_poly.entity_id
_entity_poly.type
_entity_poly.pdbx_seq_one_letter_code
_entity_poly.pdbx_strand_id
1 'polypeptide(L)'
;MAFGRRPGLTRRRPGIKNHKPLSGIQEREARLGMNVVVHPRGSPRPGMAVAFRPWRLAGRLLFMLPLCFAPIFGQGADGSPPALVLANIYREGIDVSRYWVSEKLDGARAYWDGKALYFRSGHPVRAPAWFTAAFPAQALDGELWTGRGEFDRLSGIVRKEVPLDTEWRAVRYMVFELPEVPGDFTTRLARLREIVEGAGVPWLRMVEQERMADHGALRRRLEAVVKAGGEGLMLHLADAPYVSGRNDALLKLKPWLDAEAIVTAQIPGKGKYAGMLGALRVERPDGRHFNLGTGFSDAQRRDPPAVGTLVTYRYRELNKNGLPRFASFLRVRQDF
;
A
#
# COMPACT_ATOMS: atom_id res chain seq x y z
N MET A 1 39.40 23.70 54.82
CA MET A 1 40.35 24.81 54.63
C MET A 1 40.46 25.16 53.16
N ALA A 2 40.15 26.44 52.84
CA ALA A 2 40.55 27.28 51.71
C ALA A 2 40.07 26.84 50.32
N PHE A 3 39.04 27.44 49.76
CA PHE A 3 38.91 28.72 49.04
C PHE A 3 39.84 28.86 47.81
N GLY A 4 39.24 28.88 46.62
CA GLY A 4 39.84 29.33 45.37
C GLY A 4 38.80 29.77 44.35
N ARG A 5 38.73 31.07 44.15
CA ARG A 5 37.74 31.88 43.40
C ARG A 5 37.89 31.76 41.87
N ARG A 6 36.77 32.06 41.19
CA ARG A 6 36.65 32.39 39.76
C ARG A 6 37.47 33.62 39.35
N PRO A 7 37.69 33.80 38.02
CA PRO A 7 37.01 34.91 37.36
C PRO A 7 36.41 34.55 35.99
N GLY A 8 35.38 35.33 35.69
CA GLY A 8 34.60 35.44 34.54
C GLY A 8 35.20 36.33 33.44
N LEU A 9 34.68 36.15 32.22
CA LEU A 9 34.87 37.07 31.09
C LEU A 9 33.68 36.97 30.17
N THR A 10 32.85 37.97 30.20
CA THR A 10 32.33 38.93 29.23
C THR A 10 31.90 38.44 27.85
N ARG A 11 30.64 38.73 27.62
CA ARG A 11 29.87 38.80 26.36
C ARG A 11 30.58 39.55 25.22
N ARG A 12 30.45 39.02 24.02
CA ARG A 12 30.30 39.85 22.80
C ARG A 12 29.28 39.19 21.84
N ARG A 13 28.21 39.97 21.53
CA ARG A 13 27.36 39.77 20.33
C ARG A 13 27.98 40.58 19.18
N PRO A 14 27.80 40.10 17.92
CA PRO A 14 27.57 40.98 16.79
C PRO A 14 26.33 40.49 16.06
N GLY A 15 25.39 41.32 15.78
CA GLY A 15 25.42 42.35 14.74
C GLY A 15 24.43 41.93 13.65
N ILE A 16 23.17 42.40 13.78
CA ILE A 16 22.10 42.27 12.78
C ILE A 16 22.51 43.03 11.52
N LYS A 17 22.52 42.40 10.35
CA LYS A 17 22.54 43.08 9.05
C LYS A 17 21.21 42.86 8.35
N ASN A 18 20.46 43.99 8.27
CA ASN A 18 19.32 44.19 7.40
C ASN A 18 19.72 44.06 5.92
N HIS A 19 19.00 43.30 5.15
CA HIS A 19 18.95 43.46 3.70
C HIS A 19 17.51 43.69 3.23
N LYS A 20 17.40 44.78 2.47
CA LYS A 20 16.20 45.32 1.81
C LYS A 20 15.61 44.33 0.76
N PRO A 21 14.31 44.52 0.45
CA PRO A 21 13.66 43.75 -0.60
C PRO A 21 13.95 44.36 -1.98
N LEU A 22 14.20 43.48 -2.97
CA LEU A 22 14.21 43.82 -4.38
C LEU A 22 12.80 43.58 -4.96
N SER A 23 12.22 44.62 -5.42
CA SER A 23 11.00 44.68 -6.23
C SER A 23 11.29 44.31 -7.68
N GLY A 24 10.31 43.68 -8.31
CA GLY A 24 10.06 43.82 -9.74
C GLY A 24 10.51 42.63 -10.61
N ILE A 25 9.56 41.78 -10.97
CA ILE A 25 9.56 41.15 -12.31
C ILE A 25 8.13 41.16 -12.82
N GLN A 26 8.02 41.71 -13.99
CA GLN A 26 6.85 42.04 -14.78
C GLN A 26 6.01 40.83 -15.19
N GLU A 27 4.72 41.10 -15.21
CA GLU A 27 3.70 40.37 -15.95
C GLU A 27 4.05 40.23 -17.43
N ARG A 28 3.94 39.05 -17.97
CA ARG A 28 3.76 38.83 -19.41
C ARG A 28 2.50 38.00 -19.61
N GLU A 29 1.44 38.72 -19.95
CA GLU A 29 0.27 38.12 -20.58
C GLU A 29 0.63 37.56 -21.95
N ALA A 30 0.34 36.26 -22.16
CA ALA A 30 0.28 35.69 -23.50
C ALA A 30 -1.19 35.32 -23.79
N ARG A 31 -1.82 36.18 -24.58
CA ARG A 31 -3.12 35.96 -25.23
C ARG A 31 -2.97 34.82 -26.23
N LEU A 32 -3.78 33.78 -26.05
CA LEU A 32 -4.06 32.79 -27.11
C LEU A 32 -5.55 32.94 -27.45
N GLY A 33 -5.80 33.44 -28.66
CA GLY A 33 -7.11 33.64 -29.23
C GLY A 33 -7.84 32.31 -29.51
N MET A 34 -9.04 32.18 -28.98
CA MET A 34 -10.02 31.17 -29.40
C MET A 34 -10.94 31.77 -30.43
N ASN A 35 -10.84 31.32 -31.68
CA ASN A 35 -11.82 31.56 -32.73
C ASN A 35 -13.08 30.75 -32.47
N VAL A 36 -14.16 31.45 -32.12
CA VAL A 36 -15.52 30.91 -32.09
C VAL A 36 -16.12 31.06 -33.49
N VAL A 37 -16.38 29.93 -34.15
CA VAL A 37 -17.16 29.88 -35.40
C VAL A 37 -18.64 29.79 -35.02
N VAL A 38 -19.37 30.85 -35.27
CA VAL A 38 -20.82 30.97 -35.15
C VAL A 38 -21.43 30.50 -36.47
N HIS A 39 -22.27 29.47 -36.47
CA HIS A 39 -23.12 29.10 -37.59
C HIS A 39 -24.56 29.62 -37.36
N PRO A 40 -25.21 30.20 -38.39
CA PRO A 40 -26.51 30.86 -38.26
C PRO A 40 -27.68 29.88 -38.28
N ARG A 41 -28.69 30.28 -37.51
CA ARG A 41 -30.03 29.69 -37.41
C ARG A 41 -30.76 29.70 -38.75
N GLY A 42 -31.24 28.56 -39.21
CA GLY A 42 -32.26 28.46 -40.27
C GLY A 42 -33.64 28.38 -39.65
N SER A 43 -34.53 29.23 -40.11
CA SER A 43 -35.95 29.34 -39.76
C SER A 43 -36.81 28.26 -40.37
N PRO A 44 -38.00 27.96 -39.82
CA PRO A 44 -38.84 26.85 -40.21
C PRO A 44 -39.78 27.20 -41.37
N ARG A 45 -40.09 26.23 -42.23
CA ARG A 45 -41.19 26.26 -43.23
C ARG A 45 -42.37 25.46 -42.73
N PRO A 46 -43.63 25.95 -42.95
CA PRO A 46 -44.83 25.24 -42.54
C PRO A 46 -45.42 24.35 -43.66
N GLY A 47 -46.12 23.33 -43.26
CA GLY A 47 -47.13 22.74 -44.14
C GLY A 47 -47.10 21.23 -44.24
N MET A 48 -48.03 20.56 -43.58
CA MET A 48 -49.13 19.79 -44.18
C MET A 48 -49.90 19.03 -43.11
N ALA A 49 -51.12 19.44 -42.91
CA ALA A 49 -52.11 18.72 -42.13
C ALA A 49 -52.59 17.48 -42.90
N VAL A 50 -52.48 16.31 -42.30
CA VAL A 50 -53.16 15.12 -42.70
C VAL A 50 -54.05 14.65 -41.55
N ALA A 51 -55.36 14.79 -41.79
CA ALA A 51 -56.38 14.33 -40.88
C ALA A 51 -56.47 12.79 -40.93
N PHE A 52 -56.34 12.15 -39.77
CA PHE A 52 -56.76 10.73 -39.66
C PHE A 52 -57.81 10.58 -38.57
N ARG A 53 -58.88 9.88 -39.02
CA ARG A 53 -60.09 9.53 -38.29
C ARG A 53 -59.79 8.61 -37.09
N PRO A 54 -60.62 8.68 -36.03
CA PRO A 54 -60.43 7.79 -34.88
C PRO A 54 -61.13 6.44 -35.14
N TRP A 55 -60.41 5.36 -35.07
CA TRP A 55 -60.96 4.02 -35.01
C TRP A 55 -60.90 3.56 -33.53
N ARG A 56 -62.09 3.38 -32.96
CA ARG A 56 -62.27 2.77 -31.63
C ARG A 56 -61.99 1.27 -31.75
N LEU A 57 -61.00 0.78 -31.04
CA LEU A 57 -60.94 -0.64 -30.72
C LEU A 57 -60.55 -0.74 -29.21
N ALA A 58 -61.47 -1.31 -28.48
CA ALA A 58 -61.32 -1.74 -27.10
C ALA A 58 -60.28 -2.90 -27.07
N GLY A 59 -59.24 -2.74 -26.38
CA GLY A 59 -58.19 -3.75 -26.19
C GLY A 59 -57.55 -3.66 -24.80
N ARG A 60 -57.75 -4.68 -24.07
CA ARG A 60 -57.27 -5.03 -22.70
C ARG A 60 -55.96 -4.38 -22.34
N LEU A 61 -55.92 -3.62 -21.22
CA LEU A 61 -54.74 -3.19 -20.50
C LEU A 61 -54.05 -4.45 -19.94
N LEU A 62 -52.99 -4.88 -20.60
CA LEU A 62 -52.00 -5.79 -20.02
C LEU A 62 -50.96 -4.91 -19.34
N PHE A 63 -50.99 -4.84 -18.00
CA PHE A 63 -49.94 -4.22 -17.22
C PHE A 63 -48.68 -5.05 -17.37
N MET A 64 -47.80 -4.67 -18.29
CA MET A 64 -46.42 -5.13 -18.27
C MET A 64 -45.66 -4.35 -17.17
N LEU A 65 -45.45 -4.99 -16.02
CA LEU A 65 -44.45 -4.57 -15.09
C LEU A 65 -43.08 -4.57 -15.83
N PRO A 66 -42.33 -3.46 -15.78
CA PRO A 66 -40.93 -3.52 -16.21
C PRO A 66 -40.19 -4.38 -15.20
N LEU A 67 -39.81 -5.57 -15.63
CA LEU A 67 -38.81 -6.37 -14.89
C LEU A 67 -37.50 -5.60 -14.99
N CYS A 68 -37.17 -4.84 -13.92
CA CYS A 68 -35.82 -4.29 -13.72
C CYS A 68 -34.88 -5.48 -13.56
N PHE A 69 -34.32 -5.94 -14.67
CA PHE A 69 -33.10 -6.74 -14.63
C PHE A 69 -31.99 -5.83 -14.13
N ALA A 70 -31.75 -5.83 -12.80
CA ALA A 70 -30.49 -5.43 -12.26
C ALA A 70 -29.44 -6.39 -12.86
N PRO A 71 -28.35 -5.90 -13.44
CA PRO A 71 -27.27 -6.78 -13.86
C PRO A 71 -26.71 -7.45 -12.62
N ILE A 72 -26.97 -8.74 -12.48
CA ILE A 72 -26.23 -9.60 -11.56
C ILE A 72 -24.83 -9.67 -12.15
N PHE A 73 -23.94 -8.80 -11.69
CA PHE A 73 -22.51 -8.97 -11.88
C PHE A 73 -22.05 -10.18 -11.07
N GLY A 74 -22.32 -11.34 -11.64
CA GLY A 74 -21.67 -12.58 -11.24
C GLY A 74 -20.24 -12.51 -11.76
N GLN A 75 -19.30 -11.94 -11.01
CA GLN A 75 -17.88 -12.16 -11.25
C GLN A 75 -17.52 -13.56 -10.73
N GLY A 76 -17.31 -14.34 -11.58
CA GLY A 76 -16.67 -15.35 -12.26
C GLY A 76 -16.02 -16.45 -11.52
N ALA A 77 -16.29 -17.60 -11.97
CA ALA A 77 -15.54 -18.85 -11.84
C ALA A 77 -14.47 -19.01 -12.95
N ASP A 78 -13.89 -17.91 -13.44
CA ASP A 78 -12.91 -17.94 -14.55
C ASP A 78 -11.44 -17.97 -14.10
N GLY A 79 -11.18 -18.01 -12.77
CA GLY A 79 -9.83 -18.04 -12.22
C GLY A 79 -9.05 -16.71 -12.34
N SER A 80 -9.70 -15.62 -12.76
CA SER A 80 -9.08 -14.30 -12.82
C SER A 80 -8.79 -13.76 -11.41
N PRO A 81 -7.65 -13.08 -11.21
CA PRO A 81 -7.36 -12.42 -9.95
C PRO A 81 -8.41 -11.34 -9.62
N PRO A 82 -8.92 -11.28 -8.37
CA PRO A 82 -9.84 -10.24 -7.97
C PRO A 82 -9.20 -8.84 -8.04
N ALA A 83 -10.00 -7.83 -8.35
CA ALA A 83 -9.57 -6.44 -8.50
C ALA A 83 -9.37 -5.78 -7.13
N LEU A 84 -8.25 -6.05 -6.47
CA LEU A 84 -7.94 -5.61 -5.12
C LEU A 84 -7.02 -4.38 -5.09
N VAL A 85 -7.12 -3.57 -4.03
CA VAL A 85 -6.15 -2.50 -3.74
C VAL A 85 -4.80 -3.13 -3.39
N LEU A 86 -3.72 -2.61 -3.97
CA LEU A 86 -2.35 -3.09 -3.77
C LEU A 86 -1.46 -1.99 -3.17
N ALA A 87 -0.69 -2.36 -2.15
CA ALA A 87 0.14 -1.41 -1.43
C ALA A 87 1.40 -1.01 -2.19
N ASN A 88 1.72 0.31 -2.19
CA ASN A 88 3.04 0.83 -2.45
C ASN A 88 3.94 0.72 -1.20
N ILE A 89 5.23 1.00 -1.35
CA ILE A 89 6.17 1.07 -0.23
C ILE A 89 6.04 2.46 0.40
N TYR A 90 5.92 2.50 1.74
CA TYR A 90 5.97 3.74 2.50
C TYR A 90 7.22 4.56 2.17
N ARG A 91 7.06 5.87 2.04
CA ARG A 91 8.12 6.86 1.86
C ARG A 91 8.00 7.91 2.96
N GLU A 92 9.12 8.40 3.42
CA GLU A 92 9.13 9.54 4.35
C GLU A 92 8.60 10.81 3.67
N GLY A 93 8.06 11.73 4.47
CA GLY A 93 7.53 13.02 3.98
C GLY A 93 6.02 13.04 3.73
N ILE A 94 5.28 11.94 3.94
CA ILE A 94 3.82 11.96 3.92
C ILE A 94 3.25 12.49 5.24
N ASP A 95 2.06 13.06 5.22
CA ASP A 95 1.32 13.38 6.44
C ASP A 95 0.67 12.12 7.02
N VAL A 96 1.33 11.52 8.02
CA VAL A 96 0.90 10.27 8.67
C VAL A 96 -0.48 10.40 9.32
N SER A 97 -0.84 11.60 9.80
CA SER A 97 -2.12 11.83 10.47
C SER A 97 -3.33 11.60 9.56
N ARG A 98 -3.15 11.61 8.25
CA ARG A 98 -4.19 11.31 7.26
C ARG A 98 -4.48 9.83 7.08
N TYR A 99 -3.68 8.93 7.68
CA TYR A 99 -3.79 7.48 7.45
C TYR A 99 -4.37 6.75 8.65
N TRP A 100 -5.15 5.73 8.36
CA TRP A 100 -5.40 4.63 9.28
C TRP A 100 -4.21 3.67 9.23
N VAL A 101 -3.76 3.22 10.39
CA VAL A 101 -2.60 2.35 10.54
C VAL A 101 -3.02 1.03 11.15
N SER A 102 -2.56 -0.07 10.57
CA SER A 102 -2.80 -1.41 11.08
C SER A 102 -1.54 -2.25 11.04
N GLU A 103 -1.54 -3.37 11.76
CA GLU A 103 -0.49 -4.36 11.62
C GLU A 103 -0.53 -4.99 10.23
N LYS A 104 0.64 -5.13 9.63
CA LYS A 104 0.81 -5.94 8.43
C LYS A 104 0.93 -7.40 8.83
N LEU A 105 -0.14 -8.14 8.64
CA LEU A 105 -0.18 -9.57 8.93
C LEU A 105 0.67 -10.34 7.91
N ASP A 106 1.37 -11.37 8.38
CA ASP A 106 2.09 -12.34 7.55
C ASP A 106 1.23 -13.59 7.40
N GLY A 107 0.35 -13.57 6.42
CA GLY A 107 -0.63 -14.61 6.16
C GLY A 107 -0.84 -14.86 4.67
N ALA A 108 -2.00 -15.39 4.32
CA ALA A 108 -2.43 -15.60 2.95
C ALA A 108 -3.62 -14.69 2.62
N ARG A 109 -3.41 -13.66 1.80
CA ARG A 109 -4.50 -12.76 1.38
C ARG A 109 -5.58 -13.53 0.67
N ALA A 110 -6.80 -13.36 1.14
CA ALA A 110 -7.99 -13.98 0.60
C ALA A 110 -9.09 -12.94 0.37
N TYR A 111 -9.84 -13.16 -0.70
CA TYR A 111 -11.01 -12.39 -1.09
C TYR A 111 -12.25 -13.28 -0.95
N TRP A 112 -13.23 -12.81 -0.22
CA TRP A 112 -14.56 -13.39 -0.10
C TRP A 112 -15.51 -12.63 -1.04
N ASP A 113 -16.14 -13.30 -1.99
CA ASP A 113 -17.04 -12.68 -2.96
C ASP A 113 -18.52 -12.64 -2.52
N GLY A 114 -18.79 -13.03 -1.29
CA GLY A 114 -20.14 -13.24 -0.74
C GLY A 114 -20.63 -14.69 -0.84
N LYS A 115 -19.85 -15.59 -1.46
CA LYS A 115 -20.20 -17.01 -1.65
C LYS A 115 -19.02 -17.95 -1.48
N ALA A 116 -17.84 -17.55 -1.94
CA ALA A 116 -16.63 -18.36 -1.90
C ALA A 116 -15.39 -17.53 -1.59
N LEU A 117 -14.36 -18.19 -1.04
CA LEU A 117 -13.04 -17.60 -0.78
C LEU A 117 -12.09 -17.87 -1.94
N TYR A 118 -11.33 -16.84 -2.33
CA TYR A 118 -10.30 -16.91 -3.35
C TYR A 118 -8.98 -16.34 -2.83
N PHE A 119 -7.88 -16.93 -3.19
CA PHE A 119 -6.58 -16.30 -3.04
C PHE A 119 -6.46 -15.08 -3.96
N ARG A 120 -5.53 -14.19 -3.65
CA ARG A 120 -5.23 -13.03 -4.51
C ARG A 120 -4.91 -13.40 -5.97
N SER A 121 -4.47 -14.62 -6.23
CA SER A 121 -4.21 -15.16 -7.56
C SER A 121 -5.46 -15.52 -8.35
N GLY A 122 -6.66 -15.51 -7.72
CA GLY A 122 -7.90 -15.97 -8.30
C GLY A 122 -8.20 -17.46 -8.08
N HIS A 123 -7.23 -18.21 -7.58
CA HIS A 123 -7.48 -19.63 -7.23
C HIS A 123 -8.38 -19.75 -6.01
N PRO A 124 -9.35 -20.69 -6.01
CA PRO A 124 -10.24 -20.89 -4.87
C PRO A 124 -9.46 -21.37 -3.64
N VAL A 125 -9.87 -20.90 -2.47
CA VAL A 125 -9.42 -21.42 -1.17
C VAL A 125 -10.34 -22.57 -0.78
N ARG A 126 -9.79 -23.75 -0.61
CA ARG A 126 -10.54 -24.93 -0.17
C ARG A 126 -10.69 -24.90 1.35
N ALA A 127 -11.64 -24.09 1.84
CA ALA A 127 -11.97 -24.05 3.25
C ALA A 127 -13.04 -25.08 3.59
N PRO A 128 -13.09 -25.60 4.84
CA PRO A 128 -14.22 -26.40 5.30
C PRO A 128 -15.53 -25.61 5.21
N ALA A 129 -16.63 -26.28 4.88
CA ALA A 129 -17.93 -25.61 4.71
C ALA A 129 -18.35 -24.78 5.94
N TRP A 130 -18.08 -25.27 7.15
CA TRP A 130 -18.41 -24.56 8.39
C TRP A 130 -17.67 -23.23 8.54
N PHE A 131 -16.47 -23.08 7.94
CA PHE A 131 -15.66 -21.88 8.08
C PHE A 131 -16.32 -20.65 7.46
N THR A 132 -16.98 -20.83 6.32
CA THR A 132 -17.63 -19.75 5.56
C THR A 132 -19.15 -19.72 5.67
N ALA A 133 -19.78 -20.74 6.27
CA ALA A 133 -21.23 -20.92 6.28
C ALA A 133 -22.02 -19.73 6.82
N ALA A 134 -21.43 -19.00 7.79
CA ALA A 134 -22.05 -17.82 8.41
C ALA A 134 -21.37 -16.50 8.02
N PHE A 135 -20.56 -16.49 6.95
CA PHE A 135 -20.00 -15.25 6.45
C PHE A 135 -21.08 -14.38 5.78
N PRO A 136 -20.95 -13.06 5.86
CA PRO A 136 -21.92 -12.15 5.26
C PRO A 136 -21.93 -12.26 3.74
N ALA A 137 -23.05 -11.88 3.12
CA ALA A 137 -23.16 -11.83 1.66
C ALA A 137 -22.32 -10.70 1.01
N GLN A 138 -21.84 -9.75 1.83
CA GLN A 138 -20.96 -8.67 1.38
C GLN A 138 -19.57 -9.20 1.04
N ALA A 139 -18.98 -8.73 -0.07
CA ALA A 139 -17.60 -9.03 -0.39
C ALA A 139 -16.63 -8.48 0.66
N LEU A 140 -15.61 -9.25 0.99
CA LEU A 140 -14.61 -8.92 2.01
C LEU A 140 -13.20 -9.18 1.48
N ASP A 141 -12.26 -8.31 1.84
CA ASP A 141 -10.84 -8.50 1.56
C ASP A 141 -10.07 -8.57 2.86
N GLY A 142 -9.30 -9.61 3.05
CA GLY A 142 -8.62 -9.89 4.31
C GLY A 142 -7.43 -10.82 4.16
N GLU A 143 -6.92 -11.23 5.30
CA GLU A 143 -5.80 -12.16 5.43
C GLU A 143 -6.27 -13.41 6.20
N LEU A 144 -6.08 -14.59 5.63
CA LEU A 144 -6.12 -15.83 6.40
C LEU A 144 -4.87 -15.86 7.27
N TRP A 145 -5.02 -16.10 8.57
CA TRP A 145 -3.95 -15.92 9.54
C TRP A 145 -4.10 -16.86 10.74
N THR A 146 -2.99 -17.39 11.24
CA THR A 146 -2.96 -18.27 12.42
C THR A 146 -2.21 -17.66 13.60
N GLY A 147 -1.36 -16.66 13.35
CA GLY A 147 -0.52 -16.01 14.35
C GLY A 147 0.75 -15.43 13.73
N ARG A 148 1.48 -14.63 14.52
CA ARG A 148 2.77 -14.09 14.11
C ARG A 148 3.81 -15.22 14.02
N GLY A 149 4.65 -15.19 12.97
CA GLY A 149 5.65 -16.23 12.71
C GLY A 149 5.11 -17.58 12.27
N GLU A 150 3.79 -17.68 12.00
CA GLU A 150 3.10 -18.94 11.67
C GLU A 150 2.82 -19.10 10.16
N PHE A 151 3.44 -18.31 9.30
CA PHE A 151 3.15 -18.33 7.86
C PHE A 151 3.32 -19.70 7.21
N ASP A 152 4.39 -20.43 7.53
CA ASP A 152 4.65 -21.76 6.94
C ASP A 152 3.58 -22.76 7.35
N ARG A 153 3.16 -22.72 8.62
CA ARG A 153 2.05 -23.54 9.13
C ARG A 153 0.75 -23.19 8.41
N LEU A 154 0.40 -21.91 8.36
CA LEU A 154 -0.79 -21.43 7.64
C LEU A 154 -0.77 -21.87 6.18
N SER A 155 0.36 -21.64 5.49
CA SER A 155 0.54 -22.01 4.09
C SER A 155 0.32 -23.51 3.86
N GLY A 156 0.77 -24.37 4.79
CA GLY A 156 0.49 -25.80 4.78
C GLY A 156 -0.98 -26.15 4.96
N ILE A 157 -1.73 -25.38 5.75
CA ILE A 157 -3.17 -25.61 5.99
C ILE A 157 -3.99 -25.23 4.75
N VAL A 158 -3.83 -23.98 4.27
CA VAL A 158 -4.75 -23.39 3.27
C VAL A 158 -4.53 -23.89 1.84
N ARG A 159 -3.41 -24.58 1.57
CA ARG A 159 -3.09 -25.14 0.25
C ARG A 159 -3.49 -26.59 0.08
N LYS A 160 -3.99 -27.26 1.12
CA LYS A 160 -4.44 -28.65 1.02
C LYS A 160 -5.64 -28.78 0.10
N GLU A 161 -5.62 -29.78 -0.76
CA GLU A 161 -6.74 -30.16 -1.62
C GLU A 161 -7.98 -30.54 -0.80
N VAL A 162 -7.77 -31.27 0.30
CA VAL A 162 -8.81 -31.65 1.25
C VAL A 162 -8.49 -30.95 2.57
N PRO A 163 -9.31 -29.97 2.99
CA PRO A 163 -9.09 -29.24 4.23
C PRO A 163 -9.33 -30.13 5.44
N LEU A 164 -8.52 -29.97 6.48
CA LEU A 164 -8.67 -30.66 7.75
C LEU A 164 -9.28 -29.72 8.78
N ASP A 165 -10.46 -30.07 9.31
CA ASP A 165 -11.20 -29.27 10.30
C ASP A 165 -10.36 -28.90 11.52
N THR A 166 -9.57 -29.84 12.03
CA THR A 166 -8.72 -29.64 13.21
C THR A 166 -7.66 -28.56 13.00
N GLU A 167 -7.13 -28.42 11.78
CA GLU A 167 -6.15 -27.40 11.41
C GLU A 167 -6.84 -26.04 11.19
N TRP A 168 -7.99 -26.04 10.51
CA TRP A 168 -8.75 -24.84 10.23
C TRP A 168 -9.31 -24.14 11.47
N ARG A 169 -9.47 -24.84 12.60
CA ARG A 169 -9.85 -24.22 13.88
C ARG A 169 -8.84 -23.17 14.38
N ALA A 170 -7.58 -23.24 13.92
CA ALA A 170 -6.56 -22.24 14.23
C ALA A 170 -6.59 -21.03 13.28
N VAL A 171 -7.23 -21.15 12.12
CA VAL A 171 -7.26 -20.09 11.10
C VAL A 171 -8.30 -19.03 11.45
N ARG A 172 -7.94 -17.77 11.30
CA ARG A 172 -8.84 -16.61 11.35
C ARG A 172 -8.85 -15.92 10.01
N TYR A 173 -9.98 -15.37 9.62
CA TYR A 173 -10.08 -14.47 8.49
C TYR A 173 -10.08 -13.03 9.00
N MET A 174 -8.95 -12.35 8.84
CA MET A 174 -8.68 -11.02 9.35
C MET A 174 -8.98 -9.99 8.26
N VAL A 175 -10.18 -9.40 8.31
CA VAL A 175 -10.68 -8.51 7.26
C VAL A 175 -10.21 -7.07 7.50
N PHE A 176 -9.85 -6.36 6.44
CA PHE A 176 -9.32 -5.01 6.49
C PHE A 176 -9.94 -4.06 5.44
N GLU A 177 -10.72 -4.56 4.47
CA GLU A 177 -11.31 -3.72 3.42
C GLU A 177 -12.65 -4.31 2.93
N LEU A 178 -13.52 -3.41 2.47
CA LEU A 178 -14.77 -3.72 1.78
C LEU A 178 -14.62 -3.37 0.29
N PRO A 179 -14.34 -4.34 -0.57
CA PRO A 179 -14.24 -4.11 -2.01
C PRO A 179 -15.54 -3.52 -2.57
N GLU A 180 -15.40 -2.54 -3.48
CA GLU A 180 -16.49 -1.95 -4.26
C GLU A 180 -17.58 -1.22 -3.45
N VAL A 181 -17.42 -1.08 -2.13
CA VAL A 181 -18.33 -0.26 -1.33
C VAL A 181 -17.99 1.21 -1.54
N PRO A 182 -18.98 2.06 -1.89
CA PRO A 182 -18.75 3.48 -2.09
C PRO A 182 -18.37 4.22 -0.79
N GLY A 183 -17.76 5.38 -0.95
CA GLY A 183 -17.29 6.22 0.14
C GLY A 183 -15.78 6.18 0.31
N ASP A 184 -15.28 6.92 1.29
CA ASP A 184 -13.88 6.91 1.70
C ASP A 184 -13.55 5.69 2.57
N PHE A 185 -12.26 5.47 2.83
CA PHE A 185 -11.84 4.32 3.63
C PHE A 185 -12.39 4.39 5.06
N THR A 186 -12.52 5.57 5.66
CA THR A 186 -13.08 5.74 7.01
C THR A 186 -14.53 5.26 7.08
N THR A 187 -15.32 5.61 6.08
CA THR A 187 -16.71 5.16 5.94
C THR A 187 -16.79 3.64 5.73
N ARG A 188 -15.95 3.08 4.85
CA ARG A 188 -15.89 1.64 4.63
C ARG A 188 -15.44 0.88 5.87
N LEU A 189 -14.50 1.45 6.65
CA LEU A 189 -14.01 0.87 7.90
C LEU A 189 -15.12 0.79 8.98
N ALA A 190 -15.94 1.84 9.11
CA ALA A 190 -17.10 1.83 10.00
C ALA A 190 -18.09 0.75 9.58
N ARG A 191 -18.40 0.67 8.29
CA ARG A 191 -19.30 -0.34 7.73
C ARG A 191 -18.75 -1.77 7.89
N LEU A 192 -17.45 -1.96 7.71
CA LEU A 192 -16.77 -3.23 7.92
C LEU A 192 -16.95 -3.72 9.37
N ARG A 193 -16.81 -2.82 10.35
CA ARG A 193 -17.02 -3.15 11.77
C ARG A 193 -18.42 -3.67 12.02
N GLU A 194 -19.43 -2.96 11.53
CA GLU A 194 -20.83 -3.38 11.67
C GLU A 194 -21.09 -4.77 11.06
N ILE A 195 -20.53 -5.03 9.87
CA ILE A 195 -20.69 -6.31 9.17
C ILE A 195 -20.04 -7.46 9.94
N VAL A 196 -18.79 -7.27 10.40
CA VAL A 196 -18.05 -8.31 11.12
C VAL A 196 -18.66 -8.60 12.49
N GLU A 197 -19.06 -7.56 13.24
CA GLU A 197 -19.75 -7.70 14.52
C GLU A 197 -21.12 -8.36 14.36
N GLY A 198 -21.88 -7.93 13.34
CA GLY A 198 -23.20 -8.49 13.06
C GLY A 198 -23.18 -9.95 12.58
N ALA A 199 -22.09 -10.40 11.97
CA ALA A 199 -21.93 -11.81 11.56
C ALA A 199 -21.80 -12.77 12.76
N GLY A 200 -21.28 -12.31 13.90
CA GLY A 200 -21.14 -13.10 15.12
C GLY A 200 -20.20 -14.32 14.99
N VAL A 201 -19.31 -14.33 14.00
CA VAL A 201 -18.42 -15.46 13.69
C VAL A 201 -17.08 -15.27 14.40
N PRO A 202 -16.67 -16.13 15.34
CA PRO A 202 -15.48 -15.90 16.18
C PRO A 202 -14.15 -15.85 15.42
N TRP A 203 -14.05 -16.49 14.27
CA TRP A 203 -12.87 -16.52 13.42
C TRP A 203 -12.90 -15.50 12.28
N LEU A 204 -14.03 -14.81 12.06
CA LEU A 204 -14.12 -13.64 11.18
C LEU A 204 -13.87 -12.39 12.04
N ARG A 205 -12.75 -11.71 11.82
CA ARG A 205 -12.34 -10.58 12.66
C ARG A 205 -11.88 -9.41 11.81
N MET A 206 -12.12 -8.21 12.28
CA MET A 206 -11.53 -7.02 11.69
C MET A 206 -10.09 -6.84 12.17
N VAL A 207 -9.19 -6.44 11.27
CA VAL A 207 -7.85 -5.97 11.63
C VAL A 207 -8.00 -4.62 12.34
N GLU A 208 -7.41 -4.48 13.53
CA GLU A 208 -7.43 -3.22 14.27
C GLU A 208 -6.79 -2.09 13.46
N GLN A 209 -7.46 -0.96 13.44
CA GLN A 209 -7.03 0.26 12.76
C GLN A 209 -6.92 1.38 13.78
N GLU A 210 -5.82 2.10 13.75
CA GLU A 210 -5.53 3.19 14.67
C GLU A 210 -5.02 4.43 13.94
N ARG A 211 -5.11 5.61 14.56
CA ARG A 211 -4.59 6.85 13.99
C ARG A 211 -3.27 7.19 14.66
N MET A 212 -2.31 7.66 13.86
CA MET A 212 -1.01 8.12 14.36
C MET A 212 -0.95 9.64 14.29
N ALA A 213 -0.52 10.29 15.37
CA ALA A 213 -0.41 11.74 15.40
C ALA A 213 0.74 12.26 14.53
N ASP A 214 1.84 11.50 14.47
CA ASP A 214 3.08 11.91 13.81
C ASP A 214 3.97 10.71 13.43
N HIS A 215 5.07 10.99 12.75
CA HIS A 215 6.07 9.99 12.37
C HIS A 215 6.75 9.31 13.58
N GLY A 216 6.87 10.01 14.72
CA GLY A 216 7.42 9.46 15.95
C GLY A 216 6.51 8.37 16.52
N ALA A 217 5.21 8.63 16.56
CA ALA A 217 4.19 7.65 16.96
C ALA A 217 4.18 6.43 16.02
N LEU A 218 4.22 6.66 14.71
CA LEU A 218 4.29 5.60 13.71
C LEU A 218 5.54 4.72 13.90
N ARG A 219 6.70 5.32 14.16
CA ARG A 219 7.96 4.59 14.40
C ARG A 219 7.88 3.74 15.66
N ARG A 220 7.41 4.31 16.78
CA ARG A 220 7.23 3.55 18.03
C ARG A 220 6.27 2.37 17.83
N ARG A 221 5.19 2.59 17.06
CA ARG A 221 4.24 1.50 16.75
C ARG A 221 4.88 0.39 15.92
N LEU A 222 5.65 0.75 14.89
CA LEU A 222 6.42 -0.20 14.09
C LEU A 222 7.37 -1.03 14.96
N GLU A 223 8.14 -0.37 15.84
CA GLU A 223 9.07 -1.03 16.75
C GLU A 223 8.35 -2.00 17.68
N ALA A 224 7.21 -1.60 18.25
CA ALA A 224 6.40 -2.46 19.11
C ALA A 224 5.88 -3.71 18.39
N VAL A 225 5.36 -3.54 17.17
CA VAL A 225 4.86 -4.66 16.34
C VAL A 225 6.00 -5.62 15.99
N VAL A 226 7.13 -5.10 15.55
CA VAL A 226 8.31 -5.91 15.17
C VAL A 226 8.91 -6.64 16.39
N LYS A 227 9.03 -5.95 17.53
CA LYS A 227 9.48 -6.57 18.79
C LYS A 227 8.58 -7.73 19.23
N ALA A 228 7.28 -7.63 18.93
CA ALA A 228 6.31 -8.69 19.22
C ALA A 228 6.23 -9.77 18.10
N GLY A 229 7.17 -9.78 17.13
CA GLY A 229 7.24 -10.76 16.04
C GLY A 229 6.35 -10.47 14.84
N GLY A 230 5.75 -9.26 14.75
CA GLY A 230 4.97 -8.84 13.59
C GLY A 230 5.83 -8.40 12.41
N GLU A 231 5.27 -8.39 11.19
CA GLU A 231 5.99 -8.12 9.94
C GLU A 231 6.24 -6.61 9.71
N GLY A 232 5.34 -5.76 10.20
CA GLY A 232 5.36 -4.33 9.96
C GLY A 232 3.97 -3.69 10.04
N LEU A 233 3.78 -2.59 9.33
CA LEU A 233 2.53 -1.84 9.34
C LEU A 233 1.98 -1.64 7.93
N MET A 234 0.66 -1.47 7.84
CA MET A 234 -0.05 -0.97 6.68
C MET A 234 -0.61 0.42 7.01
N LEU A 235 -0.56 1.33 6.06
CA LEU A 235 -1.14 2.66 6.17
C LEU A 235 -2.16 2.82 5.06
N HIS A 236 -3.43 3.08 5.39
CA HIS A 236 -4.49 3.30 4.43
C HIS A 236 -4.99 4.74 4.55
N LEU A 237 -4.95 5.50 3.45
CA LEU A 237 -5.37 6.89 3.41
C LEU A 237 -6.85 7.01 3.76
N ALA A 238 -7.18 7.81 4.78
CA ALA A 238 -8.49 7.83 5.42
C ALA A 238 -9.63 8.28 4.48
N ASP A 239 -9.32 9.24 3.61
CA ASP A 239 -10.24 9.87 2.66
C ASP A 239 -10.20 9.22 1.25
N ALA A 240 -9.47 8.09 1.08
CA ALA A 240 -9.35 7.45 -0.21
C ALA A 240 -10.61 6.65 -0.60
N PRO A 241 -11.12 6.84 -1.82
CA PRO A 241 -12.11 5.93 -2.38
C PRO A 241 -11.49 4.53 -2.63
N TYR A 242 -12.34 3.53 -2.85
CA TYR A 242 -11.85 2.22 -3.27
C TYR A 242 -11.38 2.29 -4.74
N VAL A 243 -10.08 2.09 -4.95
CA VAL A 243 -9.48 2.03 -6.28
C VAL A 243 -8.56 0.81 -6.34
N SER A 244 -8.92 -0.19 -7.14
CA SER A 244 -8.12 -1.40 -7.32
C SER A 244 -6.77 -1.10 -7.97
N GLY A 245 -5.85 -2.06 -7.83
CA GLY A 245 -4.49 -1.90 -8.34
C GLY A 245 -3.55 -1.20 -7.36
N ARG A 246 -2.34 -0.90 -7.83
CA ARG A 246 -1.28 -0.32 -7.00
C ARG A 246 -1.35 1.20 -7.04
N ASN A 247 -1.58 1.80 -5.86
CA ASN A 247 -1.65 3.24 -5.69
C ASN A 247 -1.14 3.66 -4.30
N ASP A 248 -1.05 4.97 -4.05
CA ASP A 248 -0.53 5.52 -2.79
C ASP A 248 -1.60 5.66 -1.69
N ALA A 249 -2.84 5.25 -1.94
CA ALA A 249 -3.87 5.17 -0.90
C ALA A 249 -3.53 4.06 0.11
N LEU A 250 -2.81 3.02 -0.30
CA LEU A 250 -2.37 1.95 0.58
C LEU A 250 -0.84 1.82 0.54
N LEU A 251 -0.22 1.92 1.71
CA LEU A 251 1.23 1.84 1.87
C LEU A 251 1.60 0.72 2.83
N LYS A 252 2.74 0.06 2.60
CA LYS A 252 3.33 -0.91 3.50
C LYS A 252 4.64 -0.40 4.07
N LEU A 253 4.78 -0.46 5.40
CA LEU A 253 5.96 -0.07 6.15
C LEU A 253 6.52 -1.30 6.85
N LYS A 254 7.72 -1.73 6.45
CA LYS A 254 8.49 -2.80 7.10
C LYS A 254 9.75 -2.21 7.72
N PRO A 255 10.30 -2.82 8.79
CA PRO A 255 11.58 -2.39 9.35
C PRO A 255 12.68 -2.52 8.30
N TRP A 256 13.71 -1.71 8.48
CA TRP A 256 15.00 -1.97 7.85
C TRP A 256 15.79 -2.90 8.78
N LEU A 257 16.43 -3.89 8.18
CA LEU A 257 17.41 -4.75 8.82
C LEU A 257 18.79 -4.31 8.34
N ASP A 258 19.74 -4.20 9.24
CA ASP A 258 21.12 -3.88 8.91
C ASP A 258 21.97 -5.15 8.99
N ALA A 259 22.94 -5.27 8.10
CA ALA A 259 23.94 -6.32 8.13
C ALA A 259 25.23 -5.83 7.52
N GLU A 260 26.27 -6.65 7.63
CA GLU A 260 27.61 -6.35 7.16
C GLU A 260 28.05 -7.34 6.09
N ALA A 261 28.91 -6.85 5.19
CA ALA A 261 29.51 -7.65 4.16
C ALA A 261 30.85 -7.06 3.73
N ILE A 262 31.76 -7.92 3.25
CA ILE A 262 33.07 -7.52 2.73
C ILE A 262 32.95 -7.23 1.24
N VAL A 263 33.51 -6.12 0.79
CA VAL A 263 33.60 -5.79 -0.63
C VAL A 263 34.55 -6.75 -1.33
N THR A 264 34.06 -7.46 -2.35
CA THR A 264 34.87 -8.41 -3.14
C THR A 264 35.16 -7.91 -4.55
N ALA A 265 34.37 -6.98 -5.08
CA ALA A 265 34.64 -6.31 -6.35
C ALA A 265 33.85 -5.00 -6.49
N GLN A 266 34.37 -4.11 -7.32
CA GLN A 266 33.69 -2.90 -7.78
C GLN A 266 33.17 -3.14 -9.20
N ILE A 267 31.86 -2.98 -9.42
CA ILE A 267 31.21 -3.17 -10.71
C ILE A 267 31.03 -1.81 -11.36
N PRO A 268 31.56 -1.58 -12.57
CA PRO A 268 31.42 -0.31 -13.27
C PRO A 268 29.96 0.07 -13.53
N GLY A 269 29.65 1.35 -13.42
CA GLY A 269 28.34 1.91 -13.74
C GLY A 269 28.10 2.01 -15.25
N LYS A 270 26.81 2.12 -15.60
CA LYS A 270 26.33 2.33 -16.98
C LYS A 270 25.45 3.58 -17.03
N GLY A 271 25.26 4.13 -18.23
CA GLY A 271 24.44 5.31 -18.45
C GLY A 271 24.95 6.51 -17.65
N LYS A 272 24.14 7.12 -16.80
CA LYS A 272 24.53 8.28 -15.98
C LYS A 272 25.66 8.01 -15.00
N TYR A 273 25.99 6.76 -14.74
CA TYR A 273 27.08 6.33 -13.86
C TYR A 273 28.29 5.78 -14.61
N ALA A 274 28.38 6.00 -15.94
CA ALA A 274 29.55 5.63 -16.71
C ALA A 274 30.80 6.34 -16.13
N GLY A 275 31.89 5.58 -15.93
CA GLY A 275 33.11 6.07 -15.25
C GLY A 275 33.05 6.15 -13.73
N MET A 276 31.95 5.71 -13.12
CA MET A 276 31.78 5.65 -11.67
C MET A 276 31.33 4.25 -11.23
N LEU A 277 31.21 4.02 -9.93
CA LEU A 277 30.67 2.79 -9.38
C LEU A 277 29.22 2.59 -9.79
N GLY A 278 28.90 1.42 -10.36
CA GLY A 278 27.53 0.93 -10.55
C GLY A 278 27.01 0.19 -9.33
N ALA A 279 27.79 -0.78 -8.84
CA ALA A 279 27.50 -1.57 -7.65
C ALA A 279 28.77 -2.10 -7.00
N LEU A 280 28.74 -2.37 -5.72
CA LEU A 280 29.73 -3.23 -5.06
C LEU A 280 29.25 -4.68 -5.11
N ARG A 281 30.12 -5.61 -5.50
CA ARG A 281 29.92 -7.02 -5.18
C ARG A 281 30.42 -7.24 -3.77
N VAL A 282 29.56 -7.81 -2.93
CA VAL A 282 29.89 -8.01 -1.50
C VAL A 282 29.63 -9.47 -1.10
N GLU A 283 30.43 -9.94 -0.13
CA GLU A 283 30.31 -11.26 0.49
C GLU A 283 29.83 -11.11 1.93
N ARG A 284 28.80 -11.88 2.28
CA ARG A 284 28.27 -11.96 3.65
C ARG A 284 29.09 -12.93 4.50
N PRO A 285 28.96 -12.88 5.85
CA PRO A 285 29.62 -13.82 6.74
C PRO A 285 29.29 -15.30 6.46
N ASP A 286 28.17 -15.59 5.81
CA ASP A 286 27.75 -16.92 5.41
C ASP A 286 28.31 -17.36 4.03
N GLY A 287 29.27 -16.60 3.47
CA GLY A 287 29.91 -16.87 2.18
C GLY A 287 29.08 -16.55 0.94
N ARG A 288 27.86 -16.03 1.10
CA ARG A 288 27.00 -15.67 -0.04
C ARG A 288 27.32 -14.31 -0.59
N HIS A 289 27.30 -14.19 -1.90
CA HIS A 289 27.57 -12.95 -2.61
C HIS A 289 26.32 -12.31 -3.18
N PHE A 290 26.27 -10.98 -3.19
CA PHE A 290 25.25 -10.22 -3.92
C PHE A 290 25.81 -8.86 -4.36
N ASN A 291 25.04 -8.16 -5.21
CA ASN A 291 25.42 -6.84 -5.71
C ASN A 291 24.67 -5.76 -4.95
N LEU A 292 25.42 -4.82 -4.38
CA LEU A 292 24.93 -3.66 -3.63
C LEU A 292 25.02 -2.43 -4.53
N GLY A 293 23.93 -2.05 -5.20
CA GLY A 293 23.91 -1.01 -6.23
C GLY A 293 23.24 0.30 -5.83
N THR A 294 22.63 0.36 -4.64
CA THR A 294 21.89 1.53 -4.15
C THR A 294 22.44 2.06 -2.83
N GLY A 295 22.07 3.29 -2.45
CA GLY A 295 22.49 3.92 -1.19
C GLY A 295 23.76 4.75 -1.31
N PHE A 296 24.41 4.79 -2.45
CA PHE A 296 25.61 5.58 -2.67
C PHE A 296 25.28 7.01 -3.12
N SER A 297 25.96 7.99 -2.55
CA SER A 297 26.04 9.33 -3.12
C SER A 297 26.92 9.34 -4.37
N ASP A 298 26.82 10.40 -5.18
CA ASP A 298 27.68 10.55 -6.36
C ASP A 298 29.17 10.67 -5.98
N ALA A 299 29.49 11.24 -4.83
CA ALA A 299 30.85 11.26 -4.30
C ALA A 299 31.38 9.84 -3.99
N GLN A 300 30.56 9.03 -3.31
CA GLN A 300 30.90 7.63 -3.03
C GLN A 300 30.97 6.74 -4.27
N ARG A 301 30.30 7.14 -5.34
CA ARG A 301 30.41 6.43 -6.63
C ARG A 301 31.71 6.78 -7.38
N ARG A 302 32.22 8.01 -7.20
CA ARG A 302 33.52 8.42 -7.79
C ARG A 302 34.69 7.85 -7.01
N ASP A 303 34.56 7.77 -5.69
CA ASP A 303 35.56 7.21 -4.77
C ASP A 303 34.90 6.10 -3.91
N PRO A 304 34.75 4.89 -4.49
CA PRO A 304 34.02 3.81 -3.83
C PRO A 304 34.87 3.08 -2.81
N PRO A 305 34.24 2.43 -1.79
CA PRO A 305 34.94 1.56 -0.87
C PRO A 305 35.80 0.54 -1.59
N ALA A 306 37.05 0.40 -1.13
CA ALA A 306 38.03 -0.52 -1.70
C ALA A 306 37.61 -2.00 -1.50
N VAL A 307 38.16 -2.89 -2.33
CA VAL A 307 38.03 -4.34 -2.13
C VAL A 307 38.66 -4.71 -0.77
N GLY A 308 38.01 -5.59 -0.02
CA GLY A 308 38.39 -5.97 1.35
C GLY A 308 37.74 -5.10 2.43
N THR A 309 37.11 -3.97 2.08
CA THR A 309 36.44 -3.09 3.04
C THR A 309 35.19 -3.74 3.60
N LEU A 310 34.99 -3.70 4.93
CA LEU A 310 33.74 -4.05 5.60
C LEU A 310 32.75 -2.91 5.45
N VAL A 311 31.57 -3.19 4.90
CA VAL A 311 30.49 -2.21 4.69
C VAL A 311 29.24 -2.64 5.44
N THR A 312 28.52 -1.67 6.02
CA THR A 312 27.17 -1.85 6.53
C THR A 312 26.18 -1.53 5.43
N TYR A 313 25.21 -2.41 5.23
CA TYR A 313 24.09 -2.19 4.34
C TYR A 313 22.76 -2.47 5.07
N ARG A 314 21.69 -1.83 4.63
CA ARG A 314 20.34 -2.12 5.12
C ARG A 314 19.53 -2.85 4.05
N TYR A 315 18.58 -3.67 4.49
CA TYR A 315 17.70 -4.43 3.61
C TYR A 315 16.33 -4.63 4.27
N ARG A 316 15.33 -5.08 3.51
CA ARG A 316 13.96 -5.27 4.01
C ARG A 316 13.68 -6.71 4.44
N GLU A 317 14.16 -7.66 3.69
CA GLU A 317 13.88 -9.09 3.88
C GLU A 317 14.91 -9.93 3.13
N LEU A 318 14.99 -11.20 3.46
CA LEU A 318 15.76 -12.16 2.68
C LEU A 318 14.84 -12.83 1.65
N ASN A 319 15.36 -13.15 0.47
CA ASN A 319 14.66 -13.98 -0.51
C ASN A 319 14.77 -15.46 -0.13
N LYS A 320 14.11 -16.36 -0.88
CA LYS A 320 14.16 -17.81 -0.67
C LYS A 320 15.56 -18.43 -0.68
N ASN A 321 16.53 -17.73 -1.29
CA ASN A 321 17.93 -18.15 -1.33
C ASN A 321 18.76 -17.52 -0.20
N GLY A 322 18.11 -16.81 0.76
CA GLY A 322 18.76 -16.14 1.87
C GLY A 322 19.54 -14.87 1.48
N LEU A 323 19.33 -14.33 0.27
CA LEU A 323 19.95 -13.06 -0.15
C LEU A 323 19.06 -11.86 0.18
N PRO A 324 19.65 -10.72 0.56
CA PRO A 324 18.92 -9.51 0.94
C PRO A 324 18.19 -8.90 -0.27
N ARG A 325 16.91 -8.54 -0.05
CA ARG A 325 16.10 -7.80 -1.00
C ARG A 325 16.11 -6.31 -0.66
N PHE A 326 16.16 -5.49 -1.70
CA PHE A 326 16.23 -4.03 -1.58
C PHE A 326 17.43 -3.55 -0.76
N ALA A 327 18.55 -4.25 -0.87
CA ALA A 327 19.78 -3.90 -0.17
C ALA A 327 20.27 -2.51 -0.61
N SER A 328 20.69 -1.71 0.37
CA SER A 328 21.13 -0.32 0.18
C SER A 328 22.34 -0.06 1.08
N PHE A 329 23.42 0.45 0.50
CA PHE A 329 24.62 0.85 1.24
C PHE A 329 24.27 1.92 2.29
N LEU A 330 24.84 1.80 3.49
CA LEU A 330 24.73 2.79 4.56
C LEU A 330 26.06 3.51 4.79
N ARG A 331 27.10 2.76 5.06
CA ARG A 331 28.43 3.30 5.41
C ARG A 331 29.52 2.25 5.29
N VAL A 332 30.76 2.70 5.19
CA VAL A 332 31.93 1.90 5.53
C VAL A 332 31.94 1.70 7.04
N ARG A 333 32.15 0.47 7.49
CA ARG A 333 32.35 0.23 8.92
C ARG A 333 33.77 0.64 9.30
N GLN A 334 33.86 1.51 10.28
CA GLN A 334 35.14 1.81 10.96
C GLN A 334 35.24 0.88 12.16
N ASP A 335 36.22 0.02 12.15
CA ASP A 335 36.58 -0.72 13.36
C ASP A 335 37.27 0.27 14.33
N PHE A 336 36.69 0.39 15.52
CA PHE A 336 37.28 1.19 16.61
C PHE A 336 38.18 0.33 17.45
#